data_a38d06362c058d11f80dd35da28a450d
#
_entry.id   a38d06362c058d11f80dd35da28a450d
#
_cell.length_a   1.000
_cell.length_b   1.000
_cell.length_c   1.000
_cell.angle_alpha   90.00
_cell.angle_beta   90.00
_cell.angle_gamma   90.00
#
_symmetry.space_group_name_H-M   'P 1'
#
loop_
_entity.id
_entity.type
_entity.pdbx_description
1 polymer ?
#
loop_
_entity_poly.entity_id
_entity_poly.type
_entity_poly.pdbx_seq_one_letter_code
_entity_poly.pdbx_strand_id
1 'polypeptide(L)'
;MKTCFLRENGFNEDADRLATLGPLDAVTSFWDYDDRVVARLYGFKSAADYYEQSSSFGYLRAIERPTLIIQSLDDPFLTPDVLPKPGEHGGSVRIRSSRRGGHVGFVGGENPWRPLYWLESQVADFFSGELSVE
;
A
#
# COMPACT_ATOMS: atom_id res chain seq x y z
N MET A 1 -2.76 27.84 8.32
CA MET A 1 -4.19 27.45 8.42
C MET A 1 -4.38 26.11 9.15
N LYS A 2 -3.70 24.99 8.80
CA LYS A 2 -3.87 23.69 9.48
C LYS A 2 -3.42 23.67 10.95
N THR A 3 -2.30 24.26 11.28
CA THR A 3 -1.80 24.34 12.68
C THR A 3 -2.70 25.19 13.59
N CYS A 4 -3.35 26.22 13.07
CA CYS A 4 -4.32 27.04 13.80
C CYS A 4 -5.53 26.18 14.22
N PHE A 5 -6.11 25.43 13.28
CA PHE A 5 -7.24 24.54 13.56
C PHE A 5 -6.91 23.51 14.64
N LEU A 6 -5.73 22.89 14.59
CA LEU A 6 -5.30 21.92 15.60
C LEU A 6 -5.19 22.55 16.99
N ARG A 7 -4.62 23.74 17.10
CA ARG A 7 -4.50 24.46 18.38
C ARG A 7 -5.85 24.84 18.96
N GLU A 8 -6.76 25.33 18.12
CA GLU A 8 -8.12 25.69 18.53
C GLU A 8 -8.94 24.49 19.05
N ASN A 9 -8.58 23.27 18.63
CA ASN A 9 -9.21 22.02 19.04
C ASN A 9 -8.40 21.23 20.08
N GLY A 10 -7.37 21.81 20.67
CA GLY A 10 -6.60 21.21 21.77
C GLY A 10 -5.46 20.28 21.35
N PHE A 11 -5.21 20.09 20.05
CA PHE A 11 -4.12 19.24 19.52
C PHE A 11 -2.80 20.02 19.42
N ASN A 12 -2.31 20.53 20.55
CA ASN A 12 -1.14 21.41 20.57
C ASN A 12 0.16 20.70 20.14
N GLU A 13 0.39 19.48 20.62
CA GLU A 13 1.60 18.70 20.26
C GLU A 13 1.65 18.41 18.77
N ASP A 14 0.52 18.02 18.17
CA ASP A 14 0.44 17.77 16.73
C ASP A 14 0.63 19.06 15.91
N ALA A 15 0.10 20.18 16.40
CA ALA A 15 0.32 21.48 15.78
C ALA A 15 1.80 21.88 15.81
N ASP A 16 2.50 21.63 16.91
CA ASP A 16 3.93 21.92 17.04
C ASP A 16 4.76 21.01 16.15
N ARG A 17 4.47 19.71 16.10
CA ARG A 17 5.12 18.75 15.19
C ARG A 17 4.93 19.17 13.73
N LEU A 18 3.71 19.52 13.32
CA LEU A 18 3.46 20.00 11.96
C LEU A 18 4.16 21.32 11.64
N ALA A 19 4.31 22.21 12.62
CA ALA A 19 5.03 23.48 12.43
C ALA A 19 6.52 23.26 12.11
N THR A 20 7.12 22.17 12.56
CA THR A 20 8.53 21.83 12.27
C THR A 20 8.76 21.43 10.81
N LEU A 21 7.73 21.04 10.07
CA LEU A 21 7.86 20.56 8.69
C LEU A 21 8.14 21.70 7.68
N GLY A 22 7.86 22.96 8.09
CA GLY A 22 7.98 24.10 7.18
C GLY A 22 6.91 24.14 6.09
N PRO A 23 7.11 24.93 5.03
CA PRO A 23 6.18 25.04 3.93
C PRO A 23 6.12 23.74 3.10
N LEU A 24 4.89 23.28 2.83
CA LEU A 24 4.65 22.05 2.04
C LEU A 24 4.24 22.35 0.59
N ASP A 25 4.32 23.60 0.17
CA ASP A 25 3.88 24.02 -1.17
C ASP A 25 4.73 23.41 -2.31
N ALA A 26 5.95 22.98 -1.97
CA ALA A 26 6.84 22.31 -2.92
C ALA A 26 6.71 20.77 -2.94
N VAL A 27 5.73 20.21 -2.23
CA VAL A 27 5.46 18.77 -2.26
C VAL A 27 4.65 18.47 -3.52
N THR A 28 5.25 17.74 -4.46
CA THR A 28 4.64 17.43 -5.76
C THR A 28 4.44 15.94 -6.02
N SER A 29 4.99 15.09 -5.17
CA SER A 29 4.89 13.64 -5.29
C SER A 29 4.63 12.97 -3.92
N PHE A 30 4.17 11.73 -3.94
CA PHE A 30 4.07 10.92 -2.72
C PHE A 30 5.45 10.72 -2.07
N TRP A 31 6.50 10.54 -2.86
CA TRP A 31 7.85 10.44 -2.33
C TRP A 31 8.27 11.70 -1.56
N ASP A 32 8.02 12.89 -2.13
CA ASP A 32 8.32 14.15 -1.44
C ASP A 32 7.50 14.30 -0.15
N TYR A 33 6.23 13.85 -0.19
CA TYR A 33 5.39 13.88 0.99
C TYR A 33 5.92 12.94 2.07
N ASP A 34 6.27 11.72 1.71
CA ASP A 34 6.77 10.75 2.66
C ASP A 34 8.13 11.16 3.24
N ASP A 35 9.00 11.78 2.44
CA ASP A 35 10.29 12.28 2.89
C ASP A 35 10.17 13.48 3.84
N ARG A 36 9.33 14.45 3.47
CA ARG A 36 9.20 15.70 4.22
C ARG A 36 8.25 15.64 5.39
N VAL A 37 7.23 14.80 5.31
CA VAL A 37 6.15 14.72 6.31
C VAL A 37 6.25 13.41 7.08
N VAL A 38 6.05 12.28 6.42
CA VAL A 38 5.94 10.98 7.10
C VAL A 38 7.25 10.63 7.81
N ALA A 39 8.36 10.65 7.11
CA ALA A 39 9.66 10.31 7.68
C ALA A 39 9.98 11.18 8.92
N ARG A 40 9.79 12.48 8.82
CA ARG A 40 10.07 13.41 9.92
C ARG A 40 9.11 13.24 11.10
N LEU A 41 7.82 13.06 10.85
CA LEU A 41 6.84 12.90 11.93
C LEU A 41 7.01 11.60 12.70
N TYR A 42 7.45 10.54 12.03
CA TYR A 42 7.61 9.21 12.62
C TYR A 42 9.06 8.83 12.94
N GLY A 43 10.01 9.75 12.76
CA GLY A 43 11.40 9.57 13.17
C GLY A 43 12.27 8.75 12.24
N PHE A 44 11.86 8.57 10.99
CA PHE A 44 12.68 7.97 9.95
C PHE A 44 13.67 9.00 9.37
N LYS A 45 14.78 8.53 8.84
CA LYS A 45 15.83 9.39 8.27
C LYS A 45 15.42 10.00 6.93
N SER A 46 14.60 9.28 6.16
CA SER A 46 14.14 9.64 4.81
C SER A 46 12.94 8.79 4.40
N ALA A 47 12.31 9.10 3.25
CA ALA A 47 11.31 8.24 2.64
C ALA A 47 11.86 6.84 2.33
N ALA A 48 13.11 6.72 1.85
CA ALA A 48 13.74 5.44 1.60
C ALA A 48 13.83 4.58 2.88
N ASP A 49 14.29 5.19 3.98
CA ASP A 49 14.38 4.54 5.28
C ASP A 49 12.99 4.12 5.81
N TYR A 50 11.99 4.98 5.62
CA TYR A 50 10.59 4.66 5.93
C TYR A 50 10.08 3.45 5.16
N TYR A 51 10.27 3.43 3.84
CA TYR A 51 9.84 2.31 3.01
C TYR A 51 10.59 1.01 3.33
N GLU A 52 11.90 1.07 3.57
CA GLU A 52 12.70 -0.09 3.94
C GLU A 52 12.24 -0.71 5.25
N GLN A 53 12.01 0.11 6.28
CA GLN A 53 11.60 -0.38 7.60
C GLN A 53 10.12 -0.77 7.68
N SER A 54 9.25 -0.15 6.88
CA SER A 54 7.80 -0.38 6.88
C SER A 54 7.36 -1.44 5.87
N SER A 55 8.25 -1.87 4.97
CA SER A 55 7.93 -2.86 3.96
C SER A 55 7.65 -4.22 4.59
N SER A 56 6.58 -4.85 4.16
CA SER A 56 6.29 -6.26 4.48
C SER A 56 7.21 -7.25 3.75
N PHE A 57 7.98 -6.80 2.76
CA PHE A 57 8.79 -7.65 1.89
C PHE A 57 9.75 -8.55 2.68
N GLY A 58 10.42 -8.02 3.71
CA GLY A 58 11.34 -8.77 4.55
C GLY A 58 10.69 -9.90 5.36
N TYR A 59 9.37 -9.85 5.54
CA TYR A 59 8.62 -10.84 6.31
C TYR A 59 7.99 -11.94 5.46
N LEU A 60 7.92 -11.78 4.14
CA LEU A 60 7.17 -12.69 3.25
C LEU A 60 7.66 -14.14 3.30
N ARG A 61 8.94 -14.36 3.57
CA ARG A 61 9.52 -15.71 3.72
C ARG A 61 9.11 -16.40 5.03
N ALA A 62 8.89 -15.61 6.08
CA ALA A 62 8.54 -16.11 7.40
C ALA A 62 7.04 -16.30 7.62
N ILE A 63 6.21 -15.98 6.63
CA ILE A 63 4.76 -16.18 6.72
C ILE A 63 4.45 -17.68 6.65
N GLU A 64 3.92 -18.21 7.75
CA GLU A 64 3.50 -19.61 7.87
C GLU A 64 2.03 -19.84 7.59
N ARG A 65 1.20 -18.79 7.69
CA ARG A 65 -0.24 -18.89 7.44
C ARG A 65 -0.56 -18.71 5.96
N PRO A 66 -1.56 -19.42 5.45
CA PRO A 66 -2.04 -19.19 4.09
C PRO A 66 -2.35 -17.72 3.87
N THR A 67 -1.64 -17.11 2.92
CA THR A 67 -1.72 -15.68 2.63
C THR A 67 -1.85 -15.48 1.14
N LEU A 68 -2.82 -14.65 0.74
CA LEU A 68 -3.03 -14.26 -0.65
C LEU A 68 -2.64 -12.79 -0.83
N ILE A 69 -1.72 -12.53 -1.73
CA ILE A 69 -1.34 -11.19 -2.19
C ILE A 69 -1.97 -10.97 -3.56
N ILE A 70 -2.80 -9.94 -3.67
CA ILE A 70 -3.42 -9.54 -4.92
C ILE A 70 -2.89 -8.18 -5.32
N GLN A 71 -2.39 -8.06 -6.56
CA GLN A 71 -1.81 -6.83 -7.09
C GLN A 71 -2.22 -6.62 -8.54
N SER A 72 -2.49 -5.38 -8.91
CA SER A 72 -2.69 -4.96 -10.29
C SER A 72 -1.38 -4.44 -10.88
N LEU A 73 -1.10 -4.80 -12.14
CA LEU A 73 0.10 -4.32 -12.85
C LEU A 73 -0.05 -2.87 -13.36
N ASP A 74 -1.27 -2.34 -13.38
CA ASP A 74 -1.59 -0.97 -13.74
C ASP A 74 -1.92 -0.09 -12.52
N ASP A 75 -1.45 -0.51 -11.33
CA ASP A 75 -1.59 0.29 -10.11
C ASP A 75 -0.82 1.62 -10.24
N PRO A 76 -1.48 2.77 -10.13
CA PRO A 76 -0.82 4.06 -10.29
C PRO A 76 0.09 4.46 -9.12
N PHE A 77 -0.02 3.77 -7.99
CA PHE A 77 0.76 4.07 -6.78
C PHE A 77 1.97 3.15 -6.60
N LEU A 78 1.97 2.00 -7.27
CA LEU A 78 3.00 0.99 -7.11
C LEU A 78 3.61 0.63 -8.47
N THR A 79 4.90 0.37 -8.46
CA THR A 79 5.58 -0.15 -9.65
C THR A 79 5.47 -1.67 -9.71
N PRO A 80 5.56 -2.31 -10.89
CA PRO A 80 5.56 -3.78 -11.00
C PRO A 80 6.66 -4.48 -10.19
N ASP A 81 7.73 -3.76 -9.85
CA ASP A 81 8.87 -4.28 -9.07
C ASP A 81 8.54 -4.53 -7.59
N VAL A 82 7.40 -4.07 -7.11
CA VAL A 82 6.95 -4.36 -5.73
C VAL A 82 6.45 -5.80 -5.57
N LEU A 83 6.14 -6.49 -6.67
CA LEU A 83 5.73 -7.88 -6.62
C LEU A 83 6.93 -8.78 -6.29
N PRO A 84 6.81 -9.62 -5.26
CA PRO A 84 7.85 -10.57 -4.93
C PRO A 84 8.10 -11.56 -6.08
N LYS A 85 9.36 -11.80 -6.38
CA LYS A 85 9.79 -12.78 -7.37
C LYS A 85 9.73 -14.20 -6.79
N PRO A 86 9.73 -15.23 -7.65
CA PRO A 86 9.86 -16.61 -7.17
C PRO A 86 11.07 -16.76 -6.25
N GLY A 87 10.84 -17.35 -5.06
CA GLY A 87 11.86 -17.52 -4.03
C GLY A 87 12.06 -16.34 -3.07
N GLU A 88 11.35 -15.23 -3.26
CA GLU A 88 11.37 -14.11 -2.32
C GLU A 88 10.27 -14.19 -1.26
N HIS A 89 9.37 -15.15 -1.37
CA HIS A 89 8.32 -15.45 -0.40
C HIS A 89 8.30 -16.92 -0.01
N GLY A 90 7.64 -17.24 1.12
CA GLY A 90 7.44 -18.62 1.58
C GLY A 90 6.33 -19.35 0.85
N GLY A 91 6.28 -20.67 1.01
CA GLY A 91 5.27 -21.53 0.37
C GLY A 91 3.82 -21.27 0.80
N SER A 92 3.61 -20.59 1.94
CA SER A 92 2.30 -20.21 2.42
C SER A 92 1.75 -18.93 1.75
N VAL A 93 2.58 -18.20 1.00
CA VAL A 93 2.19 -16.98 0.30
C VAL A 93 1.89 -17.27 -1.16
N ARG A 94 0.72 -16.88 -1.61
CA ARG A 94 0.29 -16.94 -3.02
C ARG A 94 0.17 -15.54 -3.57
N ILE A 95 0.62 -15.35 -4.80
CA ILE A 95 0.55 -14.06 -5.49
C ILE A 95 -0.38 -14.21 -6.69
N ARG A 96 -1.37 -13.34 -6.76
CA ARG A 96 -2.25 -13.20 -7.93
C ARG A 96 -2.12 -11.79 -8.48
N SER A 97 -1.66 -11.68 -9.71
CA SER A 97 -1.59 -10.39 -10.39
C SER A 97 -2.65 -10.29 -11.48
N SER A 98 -3.24 -9.10 -11.60
CA SER A 98 -4.11 -8.74 -12.71
C SER A 98 -3.42 -7.71 -13.60
N ARG A 99 -3.64 -7.80 -14.92
CA ARG A 99 -3.14 -6.79 -15.84
C ARG A 99 -3.78 -5.42 -15.65
N ARG A 100 -5.02 -5.41 -15.17
CA ARG A 100 -5.85 -4.23 -14.96
C ARG A 100 -6.60 -4.37 -13.66
N GLY A 101 -6.74 -3.30 -12.93
CA GLY A 101 -7.42 -3.30 -11.63
C GLY A 101 -7.27 -1.99 -10.90
N GLY A 102 -6.34 -1.15 -11.32
CA GLY A 102 -5.94 0.04 -10.58
C GLY A 102 -5.44 -0.34 -9.19
N HIS A 103 -5.64 0.52 -8.21
CA HIS A 103 -5.16 0.26 -6.85
C HIS A 103 -6.01 -0.77 -6.10
N VAL A 104 -7.33 -0.67 -6.16
CA VAL A 104 -8.26 -1.53 -5.40
C VAL A 104 -9.56 -1.89 -6.15
N GLY A 105 -9.72 -1.44 -7.38
CA GLY A 105 -10.99 -1.58 -8.09
C GLY A 105 -11.24 -2.99 -8.59
N PHE A 106 -10.32 -3.53 -9.37
CA PHE A 106 -10.38 -4.86 -9.99
C PHE A 106 -11.73 -5.18 -10.65
N VAL A 107 -12.36 -4.15 -11.19
CA VAL A 107 -13.64 -4.27 -11.88
C VAL A 107 -13.39 -4.57 -13.34
N GLY A 108 -13.92 -5.68 -13.80
CA GLY A 108 -13.88 -6.13 -15.20
C GLY A 108 -15.28 -6.32 -15.78
N GLY A 109 -15.36 -7.09 -16.85
CA GLY A 109 -16.59 -7.40 -17.55
C GLY A 109 -16.66 -6.75 -18.93
N GLU A 110 -17.46 -7.33 -19.82
CA GLU A 110 -17.63 -6.86 -21.19
C GLU A 110 -18.63 -5.69 -21.30
N ASN A 111 -19.37 -5.46 -20.23
CA ASN A 111 -20.50 -4.51 -20.24
C ASN A 111 -20.59 -3.78 -18.88
N PRO A 112 -20.64 -2.44 -18.85
CA PRO A 112 -20.72 -1.67 -17.63
C PRO A 112 -21.98 -1.95 -16.78
N TRP A 113 -23.02 -2.49 -17.39
CA TRP A 113 -24.25 -2.89 -16.70
C TRP A 113 -24.19 -4.29 -16.06
N ARG A 114 -23.10 -5.03 -16.33
CA ARG A 114 -22.79 -6.33 -15.73
C ARG A 114 -21.32 -6.38 -15.34
N PRO A 115 -20.91 -5.63 -14.33
CA PRO A 115 -19.52 -5.62 -13.89
C PRO A 115 -19.14 -6.99 -13.30
N LEU A 116 -17.93 -7.44 -13.58
CA LEU A 116 -17.30 -8.56 -12.92
C LEU A 116 -16.41 -8.04 -11.82
N TYR A 117 -16.72 -8.40 -10.60
CA TYR A 117 -15.92 -8.09 -9.42
C TYR A 117 -14.88 -9.20 -9.22
N TRP A 118 -13.76 -9.06 -9.92
CA TRP A 118 -12.74 -10.10 -9.97
C TRP A 118 -12.07 -10.31 -8.61
N LEU A 119 -11.82 -9.24 -7.86
CA LEU A 119 -11.19 -9.31 -6.54
C LEU A 119 -12.00 -10.16 -5.57
N GLU A 120 -13.30 -9.94 -5.52
CA GLU A 120 -14.21 -10.67 -4.63
C GLU A 120 -14.22 -12.18 -4.95
N SER A 121 -14.18 -12.54 -6.23
CA SER A 121 -14.10 -13.95 -6.60
C SER A 121 -12.78 -14.59 -6.15
N GLN A 122 -11.65 -13.89 -6.33
CA GLN A 122 -10.34 -14.41 -5.89
C GLN A 122 -10.27 -14.58 -4.38
N VAL A 123 -10.85 -13.66 -3.63
CA VAL A 123 -10.92 -13.76 -2.16
C VAL A 123 -11.83 -14.91 -1.73
N ALA A 124 -13.00 -15.05 -2.35
CA ALA A 124 -13.92 -16.15 -2.06
C ALA A 124 -13.29 -17.52 -2.37
N ASP A 125 -12.65 -17.67 -3.53
CA ASP A 125 -11.96 -18.89 -3.94
C ASP A 125 -10.81 -19.26 -2.98
N PHE A 126 -10.09 -18.27 -2.50
CA PHE A 126 -9.03 -18.47 -1.52
C PHE A 126 -9.56 -19.02 -0.19
N PHE A 127 -10.66 -18.46 0.32
CA PHE A 127 -11.26 -18.92 1.58
C PHE A 127 -12.02 -20.24 1.45
N SER A 128 -12.57 -20.56 0.27
CA SER A 128 -13.18 -21.86 0.01
C SER A 128 -12.17 -22.99 -0.21
N GLY A 129 -10.88 -22.66 -0.34
CA GLY A 129 -9.84 -23.63 -0.63
C GLY A 129 -9.76 -24.06 -2.11
N GLU A 130 -10.52 -23.41 -3.01
CA GLU A 130 -10.54 -23.71 -4.43
C GLU A 130 -9.30 -23.16 -5.16
N LEU A 131 -8.60 -22.18 -4.60
CA LEU A 131 -7.30 -21.76 -5.06
C LEU A 131 -6.24 -22.80 -4.64
N SER A 132 -6.12 -23.85 -5.43
CA SER A 132 -5.10 -24.87 -5.23
C SER A 132 -3.69 -24.29 -5.33
N VAL A 133 -2.77 -24.88 -4.58
CA VAL A 133 -1.33 -24.58 -4.67
C VAL A 133 -0.85 -25.22 -5.98
N GLU A 134 -0.51 -24.41 -6.98
CA GLU A 134 0.37 -24.82 -8.07
C GLU A 134 1.77 -24.33 -7.79
#